data_f9650609aec5c87e83051ffaabb75e1d
#
_entry.id   f9650609aec5c87e83051ffaabb75e1d
#
_cell.length_a   1.000
_cell.length_b   1.000
_cell.length_c   1.000
_cell.angle_alpha   90.00
_cell.angle_beta   90.00
_cell.angle_gamma   90.00
#
_symmetry.space_group_name_H-M   'P 1'
#
loop_
_entity.id
_entity.type
_entity.pdbx_description
1 polymer ?
#
loop_
_entity_poly.entity_id
_entity_poly.type
_entity_poly.pdbx_seq_one_letter_code
_entity_poly.pdbx_strand_id
1 'polypeptide(L)'
;MPKLINYPHLASMAFGQPLYATQDVLAGVKSLLLPRMLGNHRDIMAADELPDGFEPAPLEAKGEFKNRIGGLAVIPVHGILMARRGHIDTTCTELTSYEWVRMQIATALADERVKEIVLDINSGGGMAVGCKELAEYIYSKRSVKPITALVNFAAYSAAYFIAAACTKVVVSETGGCGSVGVIMEHMEVSKWEQEVGLTFTTFYRGERKKDGTPHEPLSEGAMAAIDHRMDQAYNLFVSSVARYRGLPAEQVQATEAALFSGSEAVANGLADELANPQDYLNALAASVANQGKPQQSVGFRAKAIELQNQL
;
A
#
# COMPACT_ATOMS: atom_id res chain seq x y z
N MET A 1 -28.77 -9.67 -21.38
CA MET A 1 -28.05 -8.40 -21.63
C MET A 1 -26.71 -8.51 -20.91
N PRO A 2 -25.55 -8.34 -21.52
CA PRO A 2 -24.29 -8.34 -20.79
C PRO A 2 -24.34 -7.23 -19.74
N LYS A 3 -24.07 -7.55 -18.47
CA LYS A 3 -23.93 -6.55 -17.41
C LYS A 3 -22.79 -5.62 -17.82
N LEU A 4 -23.06 -4.34 -17.99
CA LEU A 4 -22.05 -3.31 -18.17
C LEU A 4 -21.20 -3.29 -16.88
N ILE A 5 -20.04 -3.90 -16.94
CA ILE A 5 -19.06 -3.84 -15.87
C ILE A 5 -18.54 -2.39 -15.82
N ASN A 6 -18.33 -1.86 -14.62
CA ASN A 6 -18.04 -0.43 -14.40
C ASN A 6 -16.57 -0.09 -14.78
N TYR A 7 -16.18 -0.34 -16.03
CA TYR A 7 -14.85 -0.06 -16.57
C TYR A 7 -14.44 1.43 -16.50
N PRO A 8 -15.36 2.42 -16.66
CA PRO A 8 -14.99 3.82 -16.50
C PRO A 8 -14.38 4.15 -15.14
N HIS A 9 -14.85 3.50 -14.07
CA HIS A 9 -14.28 3.70 -12.75
C HIS A 9 -12.85 3.14 -12.64
N LEU A 10 -12.59 1.96 -13.21
CA LEU A 10 -11.24 1.38 -13.25
C LEU A 10 -10.30 2.20 -14.13
N ALA A 11 -10.77 2.69 -15.29
CA ALA A 11 -9.99 3.57 -16.15
C ALA A 11 -9.57 4.85 -15.42
N SER A 12 -10.47 5.46 -14.65
CA SER A 12 -10.16 6.64 -13.84
C SER A 12 -9.17 6.38 -12.72
N MET A 13 -8.95 5.13 -12.32
CA MET A 13 -7.91 4.76 -11.36
C MET A 13 -6.51 4.67 -11.97
N ALA A 14 -6.43 4.38 -13.27
CA ALA A 14 -5.16 4.20 -13.98
C ALA A 14 -4.73 5.45 -14.75
N PHE A 15 -5.69 6.25 -15.22
CA PHE A 15 -5.43 7.39 -16.10
C PHE A 15 -5.93 8.71 -15.49
N GLY A 16 -5.23 9.78 -15.80
CA GLY A 16 -5.67 11.13 -15.47
C GLY A 16 -5.49 11.54 -14.00
N GLN A 17 -4.82 10.74 -13.18
CA GLN A 17 -4.50 11.08 -11.80
C GLN A 17 -3.09 10.62 -11.40
N PRO A 18 -2.42 11.30 -10.43
CA PRO A 18 -1.14 10.86 -9.92
C PRO A 18 -1.23 9.49 -9.24
N LEU A 19 -0.23 8.64 -9.52
CA LEU A 19 -0.06 7.33 -8.93
C LEU A 19 1.31 7.24 -8.23
N TYR A 20 1.34 6.59 -7.09
CA TYR A 20 2.53 6.09 -6.45
C TYR A 20 2.66 4.60 -6.76
N ALA A 21 3.03 4.28 -8.00
CA ALA A 21 3.09 2.93 -8.54
C ALA A 21 4.35 2.70 -9.37
N THR A 22 4.84 1.48 -9.40
CA THR A 22 5.91 1.08 -10.34
C THR A 22 5.36 0.95 -11.76
N GLN A 23 6.25 1.00 -12.77
CA GLN A 23 5.88 0.79 -14.17
C GLN A 23 5.21 -0.57 -14.41
N ASP A 24 5.66 -1.62 -13.71
CA ASP A 24 5.09 -2.97 -13.85
C ASP A 24 3.64 -3.02 -13.34
N VAL A 25 3.34 -2.34 -12.21
CA VAL A 25 1.97 -2.22 -11.70
C VAL A 25 1.10 -1.48 -12.71
N LEU A 26 1.59 -0.36 -13.25
CA LEU A 26 0.84 0.41 -14.25
C LEU A 26 0.63 -0.38 -15.53
N ALA A 27 1.66 -1.09 -16.03
CA ALA A 27 1.56 -1.97 -17.19
C ALA A 27 0.56 -3.12 -16.96
N GLY A 28 0.59 -3.72 -15.77
CA GLY A 28 -0.37 -4.76 -15.37
C GLY A 28 -1.81 -4.24 -15.38
N VAL A 29 -2.07 -3.07 -14.80
CA VAL A 29 -3.40 -2.43 -14.84
C VAL A 29 -3.83 -2.15 -16.29
N LYS A 30 -2.94 -1.61 -17.12
CA LYS A 30 -3.25 -1.35 -18.53
C LYS A 30 -3.56 -2.63 -19.32
N SER A 31 -2.82 -3.70 -19.10
CA SER A 31 -3.04 -4.98 -19.78
C SER A 31 -4.44 -5.57 -19.50
N LEU A 32 -4.99 -5.27 -18.33
CA LEU A 32 -6.35 -5.67 -17.94
C LEU A 32 -7.42 -4.73 -18.52
N LEU A 33 -7.16 -3.43 -18.54
CA LEU A 33 -8.16 -2.41 -18.89
C LEU A 33 -8.28 -2.18 -20.40
N LEU A 34 -7.15 -2.07 -21.12
CA LEU A 34 -7.16 -1.70 -22.53
C LEU A 34 -7.93 -2.67 -23.43
N PRO A 35 -7.77 -4.01 -23.34
CA PRO A 35 -8.55 -4.94 -24.16
C PRO A 35 -10.06 -4.78 -23.92
N ARG A 36 -10.46 -4.46 -22.71
CA ARG A 36 -11.86 -4.29 -22.32
C ARG A 36 -12.43 -2.97 -22.82
N MET A 37 -11.64 -1.90 -22.78
CA MET A 37 -12.02 -0.59 -23.31
C MET A 37 -12.12 -0.58 -24.83
N LEU A 38 -11.28 -1.38 -25.51
CA LEU A 38 -11.26 -1.52 -26.97
C LEU A 38 -12.27 -2.54 -27.53
N GLY A 39 -13.13 -3.10 -26.67
CA GLY A 39 -14.20 -4.03 -27.11
C GLY A 39 -13.72 -5.44 -27.49
N ASN A 40 -12.46 -5.77 -27.25
CA ASN A 40 -11.91 -7.11 -27.46
C ASN A 40 -12.29 -8.04 -26.30
N HIS A 41 -13.58 -8.33 -26.18
CA HIS A 41 -14.09 -9.33 -25.24
C HIS A 41 -13.81 -10.73 -25.76
N ARG A 42 -12.70 -11.32 -25.41
CA ARG A 42 -12.65 -12.78 -25.26
C ARG A 42 -13.20 -13.08 -23.88
N ASP A 43 -14.21 -13.94 -23.86
CA ASP A 43 -14.94 -14.40 -22.67
C ASP A 43 -14.00 -14.61 -21.49
N ILE A 44 -13.95 -13.65 -20.57
CA ILE A 44 -13.47 -13.89 -19.24
C ILE A 44 -14.70 -14.37 -18.49
N MET A 45 -14.60 -15.56 -17.93
CA MET A 45 -15.62 -16.35 -17.26
C MET A 45 -16.72 -15.52 -16.62
N ALA A 46 -17.96 -15.92 -16.84
CA ALA A 46 -19.14 -15.24 -16.35
C ALA A 46 -19.03 -14.96 -14.83
N ALA A 47 -19.41 -13.75 -14.46
CA ALA A 47 -19.40 -13.24 -13.08
C ALA A 47 -20.44 -13.93 -12.17
N ASP A 48 -20.72 -15.20 -12.36
CA ASP A 48 -21.77 -15.93 -11.63
C ASP A 48 -21.27 -16.78 -10.46
N GLU A 49 -19.94 -16.83 -10.24
CA GLU A 49 -19.41 -17.58 -9.10
C GLU A 49 -18.51 -16.70 -8.23
N LEU A 50 -19.11 -15.74 -7.49
CA LEU A 50 -18.50 -15.30 -6.25
C LEU A 50 -18.50 -16.50 -5.30
N PRO A 51 -17.37 -16.84 -4.67
CA PRO A 51 -17.40 -17.85 -3.62
C PRO A 51 -18.46 -17.46 -2.59
N ASP A 52 -19.41 -18.35 -2.34
CA ASP A 52 -20.37 -18.20 -1.25
C ASP A 52 -19.62 -17.89 0.04
N GLY A 53 -19.82 -16.71 0.59
CA GLY A 53 -19.17 -16.29 1.84
C GLY A 53 -18.40 -14.96 1.79
N PHE A 54 -18.41 -14.21 0.67
CA PHE A 54 -17.85 -12.86 0.68
C PHE A 54 -18.83 -11.88 1.33
N GLU A 55 -18.80 -11.81 2.65
CA GLU A 55 -19.45 -10.73 3.39
C GLU A 55 -18.53 -9.50 3.41
N PRO A 56 -19.05 -8.30 3.06
CA PRO A 56 -18.29 -7.08 3.26
C PRO A 56 -17.94 -6.93 4.74
N ALA A 57 -16.67 -6.71 5.05
CA ALA A 57 -16.23 -6.53 6.43
C ALA A 57 -17.01 -5.37 7.07
N PRO A 58 -17.58 -5.55 8.27
CA PRO A 58 -18.35 -4.51 8.94
C PRO A 58 -17.49 -3.27 9.19
N LEU A 59 -18.06 -2.08 8.98
CA LEU A 59 -17.40 -0.78 9.16
C LEU A 59 -17.06 -0.46 10.62
N GLU A 60 -17.50 -1.26 11.58
CA GLU A 60 -17.20 -1.08 12.99
C GLU A 60 -16.26 -2.15 13.51
N ALA A 61 -15.09 -1.70 13.99
CA ALA A 61 -14.10 -2.54 14.66
C ALA A 61 -14.58 -2.89 16.08
N LYS A 62 -15.54 -3.81 16.18
CA LYS A 62 -15.91 -4.47 17.44
C LYS A 62 -15.60 -5.94 17.29
N GLY A 63 -14.48 -6.40 17.83
CA GLY A 63 -14.15 -7.82 17.84
C GLY A 63 -12.68 -8.09 18.01
N GLU A 64 -12.38 -9.36 18.27
CA GLU A 64 -11.03 -9.87 18.35
C GLU A 64 -10.35 -9.83 16.97
N PHE A 65 -9.09 -9.38 16.94
CA PHE A 65 -8.31 -9.42 15.71
C PHE A 65 -8.07 -10.89 15.30
N LYS A 66 -8.53 -11.27 14.09
CA LYS A 66 -8.57 -12.69 13.67
C LYS A 66 -7.19 -13.24 13.28
N ASN A 67 -6.36 -12.44 12.57
CA ASN A 67 -5.05 -12.88 12.07
C ASN A 67 -3.95 -12.64 13.13
N ARG A 68 -4.06 -13.29 14.28
CA ARG A 68 -3.13 -13.14 15.39
C ARG A 68 -2.21 -14.34 15.54
N ILE A 69 -0.92 -14.07 15.61
CA ILE A 69 0.12 -15.07 15.94
C ILE A 69 0.66 -14.73 17.33
N GLY A 70 0.18 -15.43 18.36
CA GLY A 70 0.50 -15.06 19.73
C GLY A 70 0.01 -13.64 20.06
N GLY A 71 0.92 -12.75 20.41
CA GLY A 71 0.66 -11.32 20.67
C GLY A 71 0.84 -10.41 19.46
N LEU A 72 1.06 -10.95 18.25
CA LEU A 72 1.23 -10.17 17.02
C LEU A 72 -0.07 -10.11 16.23
N ALA A 73 -0.44 -8.95 15.71
CA ALA A 73 -1.43 -8.79 14.67
C ALA A 73 -0.71 -8.69 13.32
N VAL A 74 -0.93 -9.65 12.43
CA VAL A 74 -0.34 -9.64 11.08
C VAL A 74 -1.38 -9.17 10.07
N ILE A 75 -1.09 -8.06 9.39
CA ILE A 75 -2.00 -7.40 8.44
C ILE A 75 -1.36 -7.45 7.06
N PRO A 76 -1.95 -8.16 6.08
CA PRO A 76 -1.43 -8.19 4.73
C PRO A 76 -1.65 -6.85 4.01
N VAL A 77 -0.61 -6.40 3.29
CA VAL A 77 -0.61 -5.22 2.41
C VAL A 77 -0.04 -5.67 1.06
N HIS A 78 -0.88 -6.35 0.28
CA HIS A 78 -0.46 -7.05 -0.92
C HIS A 78 -1.11 -6.47 -2.17
N GLY A 79 -0.46 -6.69 -3.32
CA GLY A 79 -0.98 -6.35 -4.64
C GLY A 79 -1.06 -4.85 -4.90
N ILE A 80 -2.09 -4.40 -5.62
CA ILE A 80 -2.28 -2.99 -5.99
C ILE A 80 -3.00 -2.26 -4.87
N LEU A 81 -2.46 -1.11 -4.47
CA LEU A 81 -3.02 -0.29 -3.38
C LEU A 81 -4.00 0.76 -3.91
N MET A 82 -5.14 0.89 -3.25
CA MET A 82 -6.21 1.80 -3.65
C MET A 82 -6.79 2.56 -2.46
N ALA A 83 -7.40 3.73 -2.73
CA ALA A 83 -7.95 4.57 -1.67
C ALA A 83 -9.07 3.88 -0.89
N ARG A 84 -10.05 3.33 -1.59
CA ARG A 84 -11.25 2.71 -1.04
C ARG A 84 -11.54 1.38 -1.70
N ARG A 85 -12.24 0.49 -0.98
CA ARG A 85 -12.80 -0.72 -1.58
C ARG A 85 -13.74 -0.33 -2.72
N GLY A 86 -13.35 -0.67 -3.95
CA GLY A 86 -14.27 -0.73 -5.09
C GLY A 86 -14.80 -2.16 -5.23
N HIS A 87 -15.99 -2.33 -5.79
CA HIS A 87 -16.40 -3.62 -6.31
C HIS A 87 -15.54 -3.90 -7.53
N ILE A 88 -14.51 -4.70 -7.36
CA ILE A 88 -13.72 -5.22 -8.46
C ILE A 88 -14.14 -6.67 -8.64
N ASP A 89 -14.72 -6.86 -9.80
CA ASP A 89 -15.13 -8.14 -10.29
C ASP A 89 -13.91 -9.08 -10.43
N THR A 90 -14.13 -10.30 -10.10
CA THR A 90 -13.47 -11.61 -10.25
C THR A 90 -12.24 -11.77 -11.15
N THR A 91 -11.47 -10.74 -11.42
CA THR A 91 -10.18 -10.89 -12.06
C THR A 91 -9.11 -11.03 -11.01
N CYS A 92 -8.76 -12.22 -10.60
CA CYS A 92 -7.57 -12.65 -9.81
C CYS A 92 -6.49 -11.59 -9.43
N THR A 93 -6.81 -10.31 -9.42
CA THR A 93 -5.91 -9.21 -9.07
C THR A 93 -6.15 -8.84 -7.61
N GLU A 94 -5.16 -9.09 -6.79
CA GLU A 94 -5.21 -8.74 -5.37
C GLU A 94 -5.18 -7.21 -5.22
N LEU A 95 -6.21 -6.68 -4.59
CA LEU A 95 -6.37 -5.24 -4.35
C LEU A 95 -6.52 -4.98 -2.86
N THR A 96 -5.66 -4.13 -2.33
CA THR A 96 -5.69 -3.74 -0.93
C THR A 96 -6.10 -2.28 -0.79
N SER A 97 -7.16 -1.99 -0.02
CA SER A 97 -7.56 -0.60 0.21
C SER A 97 -6.94 -0.01 1.46
N TYR A 98 -6.56 1.28 1.39
CA TYR A 98 -6.02 2.02 2.54
C TYR A 98 -7.01 2.09 3.70
N GLU A 99 -8.32 2.22 3.42
CA GLU A 99 -9.36 2.20 4.46
C GLU A 99 -9.42 0.85 5.19
N TRP A 100 -9.29 -0.25 4.46
CA TRP A 100 -9.27 -1.58 5.05
C TRP A 100 -8.05 -1.78 5.95
N VAL A 101 -6.85 -1.43 5.48
CA VAL A 101 -5.61 -1.50 6.28
C VAL A 101 -5.75 -0.65 7.55
N ARG A 102 -6.26 0.58 7.43
CA ARG A 102 -6.50 1.46 8.57
C ARG A 102 -7.45 0.83 9.59
N MET A 103 -8.54 0.22 9.13
CA MET A 103 -9.51 -0.47 9.99
C MET A 103 -8.87 -1.66 10.71
N GLN A 104 -8.05 -2.47 10.01
CA GLN A 104 -7.33 -3.58 10.63
C GLN A 104 -6.36 -3.10 11.72
N ILE A 105 -5.61 -2.02 11.45
CA ILE A 105 -4.72 -1.40 12.45
C ILE A 105 -5.53 -0.91 13.64
N ALA A 106 -6.65 -0.22 13.43
CA ALA A 106 -7.51 0.27 14.51
C ALA A 106 -8.03 -0.87 15.39
N THR A 107 -8.46 -1.98 14.77
CA THR A 107 -8.90 -3.19 15.47
C THR A 107 -7.77 -3.81 16.29
N ALA A 108 -6.58 -3.92 15.72
CA ALA A 108 -5.41 -4.46 16.40
C ALA A 108 -4.94 -3.57 17.57
N LEU A 109 -5.06 -2.24 17.43
CA LEU A 109 -4.76 -1.31 18.51
C LEU A 109 -5.73 -1.44 19.69
N ALA A 110 -7.01 -1.72 19.42
CA ALA A 110 -8.06 -1.89 20.43
C ALA A 110 -8.00 -3.26 21.15
N ASP A 111 -7.39 -4.29 20.55
CA ASP A 111 -7.29 -5.63 21.14
C ASP A 111 -6.14 -5.67 22.16
N GLU A 112 -6.44 -5.80 23.44
CA GLU A 112 -5.44 -5.86 24.54
C GLU A 112 -4.46 -7.02 24.44
N ARG A 113 -4.83 -8.09 23.72
CA ARG A 113 -3.97 -9.27 23.51
C ARG A 113 -2.93 -9.01 22.42
N VAL A 114 -3.13 -8.00 21.56
CA VAL A 114 -2.15 -7.57 20.58
C VAL A 114 -1.14 -6.64 21.24
N LYS A 115 0.12 -7.01 21.16
CA LYS A 115 1.25 -6.24 21.71
C LYS A 115 2.01 -5.48 20.63
N GLU A 116 2.06 -6.05 19.43
CA GLU A 116 2.72 -5.47 18.26
C GLU A 116 1.95 -5.78 16.98
N ILE A 117 2.03 -4.87 16.01
CA ILE A 117 1.38 -4.98 14.70
C ILE A 117 2.48 -5.19 13.66
N VAL A 118 2.28 -6.16 12.78
CA VAL A 118 3.15 -6.41 11.63
C VAL A 118 2.35 -6.16 10.36
N LEU A 119 2.82 -5.25 9.52
CA LEU A 119 2.33 -5.11 8.15
C LEU A 119 3.17 -6.03 7.26
N ASP A 120 2.58 -7.11 6.78
CA ASP A 120 3.19 -8.02 5.81
C ASP A 120 3.02 -7.42 4.42
N ILE A 121 4.11 -6.86 3.86
CA ILE A 121 4.04 -6.01 2.67
C ILE A 121 4.64 -6.72 1.45
N ASN A 122 3.83 -6.84 0.40
CA ASN A 122 4.26 -7.29 -0.93
C ASN A 122 3.49 -6.53 -2.02
N SER A 123 3.97 -5.32 -2.35
CA SER A 123 3.26 -4.42 -3.26
C SER A 123 4.21 -3.49 -4.02
N GLY A 124 3.91 -3.27 -5.29
CA GLY A 124 4.54 -2.27 -6.15
C GLY A 124 3.91 -0.87 -6.05
N GLY A 125 2.97 -0.68 -5.11
CA GLY A 125 2.29 0.60 -4.91
C GLY A 125 0.89 0.67 -5.47
N GLY A 126 0.43 1.89 -5.78
CA GLY A 126 -0.92 2.13 -6.28
C GLY A 126 -1.34 3.61 -6.29
N MET A 127 -2.56 3.91 -5.86
CA MET A 127 -3.10 5.27 -5.87
C MET A 127 -2.36 6.21 -4.92
N ALA A 128 -2.06 7.43 -5.37
CA ALA A 128 -1.51 8.47 -4.50
C ALA A 128 -2.56 8.98 -3.49
N VAL A 129 -3.81 9.08 -3.94
CA VAL A 129 -4.94 9.54 -3.11
C VAL A 129 -5.20 8.54 -1.98
N GLY A 130 -5.23 9.03 -0.74
CA GLY A 130 -5.46 8.23 0.46
C GLY A 130 -4.21 7.59 1.07
N CYS A 131 -3.11 7.53 0.33
CA CYS A 131 -1.87 6.91 0.80
C CYS A 131 -1.27 7.67 2.00
N LYS A 132 -1.18 9.01 1.88
CA LYS A 132 -0.66 9.84 2.98
C LYS A 132 -1.51 9.74 4.23
N GLU A 133 -2.83 9.72 4.10
CA GLU A 133 -3.75 9.64 5.23
C GLU A 133 -3.56 8.34 6.02
N LEU A 134 -3.33 7.21 5.34
CA LEU A 134 -2.98 5.96 6.00
C LEU A 134 -1.59 6.04 6.65
N ALA A 135 -0.58 6.55 5.93
CA ALA A 135 0.78 6.67 6.45
C ALA A 135 0.84 7.59 7.70
N GLU A 136 0.15 8.73 7.70
CA GLU A 136 0.04 9.60 8.88
C GLU A 136 -0.65 8.90 10.05
N TYR A 137 -1.70 8.12 9.76
CA TYR A 137 -2.36 7.33 10.79
C TYR A 137 -1.38 6.34 11.43
N ILE A 138 -0.63 5.57 10.64
CA ILE A 138 0.38 4.63 11.11
C ILE A 138 1.43 5.38 11.95
N TYR A 139 1.99 6.46 11.41
CA TYR A 139 3.01 7.26 12.09
C TYR A 139 2.53 7.78 13.44
N SER A 140 1.29 8.25 13.53
CA SER A 140 0.70 8.73 14.78
C SER A 140 0.41 7.64 15.81
N LYS A 141 0.23 6.38 15.37
CA LYS A 141 -0.14 5.25 16.22
C LYS A 141 1.02 4.34 16.59
N ARG A 142 2.18 4.45 15.92
CA ARG A 142 3.34 3.60 16.18
C ARG A 142 3.95 3.73 17.58
N SER A 143 3.60 4.78 18.33
CA SER A 143 3.97 4.96 19.74
C SER A 143 2.98 4.30 20.72
N VAL A 144 1.77 3.95 20.27
CA VAL A 144 0.76 3.25 21.10
C VAL A 144 1.07 1.76 21.17
N LYS A 145 1.30 1.16 20.00
CA LYS A 145 1.86 -0.19 19.86
C LYS A 145 2.89 -0.14 18.73
N PRO A 146 4.03 -0.82 18.84
CA PRO A 146 4.99 -0.92 17.74
C PRO A 146 4.30 -1.44 16.47
N ILE A 147 4.61 -0.83 15.33
CA ILE A 147 4.12 -1.24 14.01
C ILE A 147 5.35 -1.52 13.15
N THR A 148 5.58 -2.76 12.83
CA THR A 148 6.71 -3.19 11.98
C THR A 148 6.23 -3.42 10.56
N ALA A 149 6.90 -2.81 9.59
CA ALA A 149 6.76 -3.17 8.18
C ALA A 149 7.69 -4.34 7.88
N LEU A 150 7.14 -5.50 7.60
CA LEU A 150 7.86 -6.68 7.14
C LEU A 150 7.74 -6.74 5.61
N VAL A 151 8.80 -6.32 4.92
CA VAL A 151 8.86 -6.30 3.46
C VAL A 151 9.17 -7.70 2.95
N ASN A 152 8.12 -8.43 2.65
CA ASN A 152 8.11 -9.82 2.19
C ASN A 152 7.80 -9.80 0.69
N PHE A 153 8.66 -9.34 0.06
CA PHE A 153 9.53 -9.18 -1.06
C PHE A 153 9.53 -7.76 -1.65
N ALA A 154 8.42 -7.02 -1.68
CA ALA A 154 8.34 -5.72 -2.32
C ALA A 154 7.59 -4.69 -1.47
N ALA A 155 8.23 -3.54 -1.22
CA ALA A 155 7.58 -2.34 -0.71
C ALA A 155 8.03 -1.17 -1.58
N TYR A 156 7.36 -0.96 -2.71
CA TYR A 156 7.71 0.12 -3.62
C TYR A 156 6.61 1.18 -3.67
N SER A 157 7.02 2.42 -3.89
CA SER A 157 6.14 3.55 -4.14
C SER A 157 5.10 3.74 -3.02
N ALA A 158 3.78 3.68 -3.24
CA ALA A 158 2.78 3.80 -2.17
C ALA A 158 2.99 2.79 -1.03
N ALA A 159 3.44 1.57 -1.34
CA ALA A 159 3.73 0.57 -0.32
C ALA A 159 4.93 0.97 0.54
N TYR A 160 5.94 1.59 -0.05
CA TYR A 160 7.06 2.15 0.71
C TYR A 160 6.64 3.39 1.51
N PHE A 161 5.75 4.23 0.99
CA PHE A 161 5.20 5.35 1.75
C PHE A 161 4.59 4.89 3.07
N ILE A 162 3.83 3.77 3.03
CA ILE A 162 3.22 3.14 4.20
C ILE A 162 4.30 2.52 5.10
N ALA A 163 5.24 1.76 4.53
CA ALA A 163 6.32 1.11 5.25
C ALA A 163 7.19 2.12 6.01
N ALA A 164 7.57 3.22 5.36
CA ALA A 164 8.38 4.28 5.94
C ALA A 164 7.76 4.91 7.20
N ALA A 165 6.43 4.91 7.32
CA ALA A 165 5.70 5.45 8.46
C ALA A 165 5.69 4.52 9.69
N CYS A 166 6.09 3.27 9.54
CA CYS A 166 6.14 2.28 10.62
C CYS A 166 7.26 2.59 11.63
N THR A 167 7.25 1.88 12.76
CA THR A 167 8.30 1.97 13.78
C THR A 167 9.62 1.42 13.26
N LYS A 168 9.54 0.34 12.48
CA LYS A 168 10.67 -0.40 11.93
C LYS A 168 10.32 -0.93 10.54
N VAL A 169 11.29 -0.93 9.64
CA VAL A 169 11.19 -1.53 8.30
C VAL A 169 12.20 -2.67 8.20
N VAL A 170 11.70 -3.88 8.05
CA VAL A 170 12.51 -5.10 7.89
C VAL A 170 12.31 -5.60 6.46
N VAL A 171 13.39 -5.87 5.76
CA VAL A 171 13.35 -6.28 4.35
C VAL A 171 14.05 -7.62 4.13
N SER A 172 13.53 -8.44 3.21
CA SER A 172 14.18 -9.70 2.82
C SER A 172 15.39 -9.46 1.91
N GLU A 173 16.32 -10.40 1.88
CA GLU A 173 17.55 -10.33 1.06
C GLU A 173 17.25 -10.08 -0.41
N THR A 174 16.28 -10.80 -0.97
CA THR A 174 15.88 -10.72 -2.38
C THR A 174 14.72 -9.76 -2.61
N GLY A 175 14.23 -9.11 -1.55
CA GLY A 175 13.21 -8.09 -1.62
C GLY A 175 13.77 -6.70 -1.85
N GLY A 176 12.91 -5.70 -1.75
CA GLY A 176 13.40 -4.32 -1.91
C GLY A 176 12.40 -3.26 -1.51
N CYS A 177 12.94 -2.03 -1.40
CA CYS A 177 12.23 -0.81 -1.06
C CYS A 177 12.57 0.31 -2.05
N GLY A 178 11.78 1.37 -2.05
CA GLY A 178 12.08 2.57 -2.85
C GLY A 178 10.94 2.99 -3.76
N SER A 179 11.28 3.38 -4.99
CA SER A 179 10.31 3.98 -5.93
C SER A 179 9.62 5.22 -5.32
N VAL A 180 10.40 6.09 -4.65
CA VAL A 180 9.90 7.35 -4.09
C VAL A 180 9.72 8.35 -5.21
N GLY A 181 8.61 8.21 -5.92
CA GLY A 181 8.29 8.99 -7.10
C GLY A 181 6.81 8.94 -7.41
N VAL A 182 6.41 9.65 -8.44
CA VAL A 182 5.03 9.77 -8.90
C VAL A 182 4.97 9.63 -10.41
N ILE A 183 3.95 8.95 -10.90
CA ILE A 183 3.69 8.79 -12.32
C ILE A 183 2.23 9.10 -12.63
N MET A 184 1.97 9.68 -13.79
CA MET A 184 0.64 9.88 -14.33
C MET A 184 0.68 9.65 -15.83
N GLU A 185 -0.32 8.99 -16.35
CA GLU A 185 -0.51 8.85 -17.79
C GLU A 185 -1.81 9.53 -18.24
N HIS A 186 -1.77 10.20 -19.36
CA HIS A 186 -2.94 10.68 -20.09
C HIS A 186 -3.13 9.81 -21.33
N MET A 187 -4.34 9.32 -21.53
CA MET A 187 -4.70 8.56 -22.73
C MET A 187 -5.48 9.47 -23.68
N GLU A 188 -4.94 9.71 -24.87
CA GLU A 188 -5.56 10.47 -25.93
C GLU A 188 -6.05 9.50 -27.02
N VAL A 189 -7.31 9.60 -27.40
CA VAL A 189 -7.97 8.65 -28.32
C VAL A 189 -8.62 9.32 -29.53
N SER A 190 -8.39 10.62 -29.75
CA SER A 190 -9.07 11.40 -30.79
C SER A 190 -8.90 10.86 -32.21
N LYS A 191 -7.71 10.31 -32.51
CA LYS A 191 -7.45 9.69 -33.84
C LYS A 191 -8.27 8.43 -34.06
N TRP A 192 -8.37 7.58 -33.03
CA TRP A 192 -9.18 6.37 -33.08
C TRP A 192 -10.68 6.73 -33.21
N GLU A 193 -11.16 7.74 -32.47
CA GLU A 193 -12.55 8.22 -32.60
C GLU A 193 -12.89 8.67 -34.01
N GLN A 194 -11.96 9.39 -34.66
CA GLN A 194 -12.11 9.78 -36.07
C GLN A 194 -12.19 8.57 -37.02
N GLU A 195 -11.37 7.57 -36.81
CA GLU A 195 -11.36 6.35 -37.64
C GLU A 195 -12.67 5.56 -37.52
N VAL A 196 -13.30 5.56 -36.34
CA VAL A 196 -14.59 4.88 -36.13
C VAL A 196 -15.80 5.79 -36.32
N GLY A 197 -15.61 7.03 -36.78
CA GLY A 197 -16.67 7.97 -37.11
C GLY A 197 -17.36 8.62 -35.92
N LEU A 198 -16.70 8.68 -34.76
CA LEU A 198 -17.21 9.34 -33.57
C LEU A 198 -16.65 10.77 -33.47
N THR A 199 -17.51 11.69 -33.08
CA THR A 199 -17.13 13.10 -32.80
C THR A 199 -17.80 13.56 -31.51
N PHE A 200 -16.99 14.08 -30.60
CA PHE A 200 -17.47 14.63 -29.33
C PHE A 200 -17.41 16.16 -29.38
N THR A 201 -18.50 16.82 -28.98
CA THR A 201 -18.55 18.27 -28.79
C THR A 201 -18.76 18.54 -27.31
N THR A 202 -17.74 19.03 -26.62
CA THR A 202 -17.78 19.30 -25.19
C THR A 202 -18.17 20.75 -24.90
N PHE A 203 -19.29 20.94 -24.20
CA PHE A 203 -19.70 22.26 -23.67
C PHE A 203 -19.28 22.33 -22.19
N TYR A 204 -18.54 23.39 -21.84
CA TYR A 204 -18.01 23.52 -20.47
C TYR A 204 -18.09 24.98 -19.97
N ARG A 205 -17.96 25.14 -18.65
CA ARG A 205 -17.79 26.41 -17.96
C ARG A 205 -16.66 26.23 -16.95
N GLY A 206 -15.79 27.22 -16.88
CA GLY A 206 -14.52 27.17 -16.15
C GLY A 206 -13.40 26.66 -17.06
N GLU A 207 -12.34 27.45 -17.20
CA GLU A 207 -11.26 27.25 -18.17
C GLU A 207 -10.61 25.84 -18.08
N ARG A 208 -10.45 25.35 -16.85
CA ARG A 208 -9.78 24.07 -16.59
C ARG A 208 -10.70 22.83 -16.62
N LYS A 209 -11.99 23.03 -16.95
CA LYS A 209 -12.98 21.94 -16.81
C LYS A 209 -12.79 20.79 -17.80
N LYS A 210 -12.13 21.04 -18.93
CA LYS A 210 -11.86 20.03 -19.95
C LYS A 210 -10.40 19.56 -19.98
N ASP A 211 -9.54 20.07 -19.07
CA ASP A 211 -8.15 19.66 -19.00
C ASP A 211 -8.08 18.13 -18.81
N GLY A 212 -7.28 17.48 -19.66
CA GLY A 212 -7.12 16.01 -19.62
C GLY A 212 -8.29 15.24 -20.26
N THR A 213 -9.13 15.88 -21.09
CA THR A 213 -10.08 15.14 -21.92
C THR A 213 -9.35 14.19 -22.87
N PRO A 214 -9.83 12.95 -23.09
CA PRO A 214 -9.20 12.00 -24.01
C PRO A 214 -9.48 12.32 -25.48
N HIS A 215 -10.38 13.27 -25.77
CA HIS A 215 -10.90 13.55 -27.12
C HIS A 215 -10.05 14.54 -27.92
N GLU A 216 -9.01 15.08 -27.32
CA GLU A 216 -8.08 16.02 -27.96
C GLU A 216 -6.69 15.95 -27.31
N PRO A 217 -5.61 16.34 -28.00
CA PRO A 217 -4.30 16.50 -27.41
C PRO A 217 -4.30 17.47 -26.23
N LEU A 218 -3.42 17.24 -25.25
CA LEU A 218 -3.27 18.14 -24.12
C LEU A 218 -2.85 19.53 -24.57
N SER A 219 -3.55 20.56 -24.09
CA SER A 219 -3.10 21.95 -24.25
C SER A 219 -1.90 22.25 -23.35
N GLU A 220 -1.13 23.29 -23.66
CA GLU A 220 -0.02 23.77 -22.81
C GLU A 220 -0.49 24.05 -21.38
N GLY A 221 -1.68 24.67 -21.23
CA GLY A 221 -2.27 24.95 -19.94
C GLY A 221 -2.66 23.69 -19.17
N ALA A 222 -3.14 22.64 -19.86
CA ALA A 222 -3.43 21.36 -19.25
C ALA A 222 -2.14 20.66 -18.82
N MET A 223 -1.09 20.67 -19.65
CA MET A 223 0.24 20.12 -19.29
C MET A 223 0.82 20.82 -18.05
N ALA A 224 0.82 22.15 -18.01
CA ALA A 224 1.31 22.88 -16.84
C ALA A 224 0.52 22.57 -15.56
N ALA A 225 -0.80 22.35 -15.67
CA ALA A 225 -1.62 21.96 -14.53
C ALA A 225 -1.34 20.52 -14.06
N ILE A 226 -1.00 19.64 -14.99
CA ILE A 226 -0.57 18.28 -14.67
C ILE A 226 0.78 18.31 -13.95
N ASP A 227 1.78 19.01 -14.52
CA ASP A 227 3.12 19.14 -13.92
C ASP A 227 3.04 19.68 -12.50
N HIS A 228 2.25 20.73 -12.28
CA HIS A 228 2.04 21.26 -10.92
C HIS A 228 1.47 20.22 -9.94
N ARG A 229 0.50 19.39 -10.37
CA ARG A 229 -0.03 18.31 -9.52
C ARG A 229 1.00 17.21 -9.28
N MET A 230 1.84 16.90 -10.26
CA MET A 230 2.93 15.95 -10.13
C MET A 230 3.95 16.44 -9.11
N ASP A 231 4.36 17.70 -9.18
CA ASP A 231 5.28 18.32 -8.22
C ASP A 231 4.72 18.31 -6.80
N GLN A 232 3.43 18.64 -6.64
CA GLN A 232 2.78 18.59 -5.34
C GLN A 232 2.79 17.16 -4.75
N ALA A 233 2.45 16.16 -5.56
CA ALA A 233 2.43 14.77 -5.12
C ALA A 233 3.85 14.26 -4.80
N TYR A 234 4.83 14.59 -5.63
CA TYR A 234 6.23 14.23 -5.42
C TYR A 234 6.79 14.83 -4.14
N ASN A 235 6.65 16.14 -3.97
CA ASN A 235 7.14 16.86 -2.78
C ASN A 235 6.46 16.36 -1.49
N LEU A 236 5.18 16.00 -1.57
CA LEU A 236 4.45 15.39 -0.47
C LEU A 236 5.04 14.03 -0.07
N PHE A 237 5.37 13.20 -1.07
CA PHE A 237 5.98 11.90 -0.83
C PHE A 237 7.37 12.03 -0.22
N VAL A 238 8.26 12.79 -0.87
CA VAL A 238 9.64 13.03 -0.40
C VAL A 238 9.66 13.56 1.03
N SER A 239 8.94 14.64 1.31
CA SER A 239 8.92 15.26 2.64
C SER A 239 8.36 14.33 3.71
N SER A 240 7.40 13.50 3.37
CA SER A 240 6.82 12.52 4.29
C SER A 240 7.82 11.42 4.62
N VAL A 241 8.47 10.82 3.62
CA VAL A 241 9.50 9.79 3.83
C VAL A 241 10.68 10.36 4.62
N ALA A 242 11.17 11.55 4.25
CA ALA A 242 12.23 12.23 4.97
C ALA A 242 11.90 12.34 6.47
N ARG A 243 10.71 12.82 6.79
CA ARG A 243 10.23 12.93 8.17
C ARG A 243 10.09 11.59 8.87
N TYR A 244 9.52 10.58 8.21
CA TYR A 244 9.25 9.27 8.83
C TYR A 244 10.53 8.50 9.12
N ARG A 245 11.51 8.62 8.22
CA ARG A 245 12.80 7.92 8.31
C ARG A 245 13.88 8.74 9.00
N GLY A 246 13.64 10.04 9.28
CA GLY A 246 14.65 10.93 9.83
C GLY A 246 15.80 11.21 8.87
N LEU A 247 15.52 11.19 7.56
CA LEU A 247 16.51 11.45 6.49
C LEU A 247 16.40 12.90 5.99
N PRO A 248 17.47 13.50 5.48
CA PRO A 248 17.38 14.74 4.72
C PRO A 248 16.50 14.57 3.48
N ALA A 249 15.67 15.57 3.15
CA ALA A 249 14.82 15.52 1.96
C ALA A 249 15.60 15.36 0.68
N GLU A 250 16.77 15.99 0.59
CA GLU A 250 17.68 15.90 -0.54
C GLU A 250 18.22 14.48 -0.75
N GLN A 251 18.44 13.73 0.34
CA GLN A 251 18.85 12.33 0.24
C GLN A 251 17.71 11.47 -0.33
N VAL A 252 16.47 11.74 0.06
CA VAL A 252 15.31 11.03 -0.48
C VAL A 252 15.09 11.41 -1.96
N GLN A 253 15.26 12.68 -2.33
CA GLN A 253 15.18 13.13 -3.72
C GLN A 253 16.27 12.49 -4.58
N ALA A 254 17.49 12.38 -4.06
CA ALA A 254 18.64 11.80 -4.78
C ALA A 254 18.46 10.29 -5.09
N THR A 255 17.43 9.63 -4.53
CA THR A 255 17.09 8.25 -4.92
C THR A 255 16.50 8.17 -6.33
N GLU A 256 16.02 9.30 -6.91
CA GLU A 256 15.47 9.38 -8.27
C GLU A 256 14.42 8.27 -8.56
N ALA A 257 13.61 7.94 -7.56
CA ALA A 257 12.63 6.86 -7.61
C ALA A 257 13.22 5.45 -7.95
N ALA A 258 14.50 5.23 -7.67
CA ALA A 258 15.15 3.93 -7.88
C ALA A 258 14.53 2.85 -6.98
N LEU A 259 14.66 1.60 -7.44
CA LEU A 259 14.34 0.40 -6.68
C LEU A 259 15.63 -0.11 -6.04
N PHE A 260 15.64 -0.27 -4.73
CA PHE A 260 16.80 -0.75 -3.99
C PHE A 260 16.55 -2.18 -3.52
N SER A 261 17.54 -3.06 -3.73
CA SER A 261 17.54 -4.40 -3.14
C SER A 261 17.55 -4.33 -1.60
N GLY A 262 17.27 -5.43 -0.93
CA GLY A 262 17.21 -5.44 0.54
C GLY A 262 18.42 -4.82 1.22
N SER A 263 19.64 -5.22 0.81
CA SER A 263 20.88 -4.68 1.37
C SER A 263 21.11 -3.20 1.02
N GLU A 264 20.78 -2.79 -0.21
CA GLU A 264 20.88 -1.38 -0.62
C GLU A 264 19.85 -0.50 0.11
N ALA A 265 18.64 -1.03 0.34
CA ALA A 265 17.61 -0.32 1.10
C ALA A 265 18.08 -0.03 2.53
N VAL A 266 18.76 -0.97 3.18
CA VAL A 266 19.36 -0.75 4.50
C VAL A 266 20.50 0.26 4.42
N ALA A 267 21.41 0.13 3.44
CA ALA A 267 22.55 1.03 3.28
C ALA A 267 22.12 2.49 3.02
N ASN A 268 20.99 2.70 2.32
CA ASN A 268 20.42 4.02 2.04
C ASN A 268 19.49 4.55 3.14
N GLY A 269 19.33 3.82 4.26
CA GLY A 269 18.45 4.23 5.36
C GLY A 269 16.94 4.07 5.08
N LEU A 270 16.58 3.43 3.96
CA LEU A 270 15.20 3.15 3.60
C LEU A 270 14.62 1.96 4.37
N ALA A 271 15.46 1.04 4.85
CA ALA A 271 15.12 -0.04 5.75
C ALA A 271 16.03 -0.05 6.97
N ASP A 272 15.64 -0.76 8.03
CA ASP A 272 16.37 -0.82 9.30
C ASP A 272 17.12 -2.13 9.48
N GLU A 273 16.61 -3.21 8.90
CA GLU A 273 17.15 -4.55 9.10
C GLU A 273 16.91 -5.44 7.88
N LEU A 274 17.92 -6.26 7.58
CA LEU A 274 17.84 -7.34 6.60
C LEU A 274 17.57 -8.64 7.32
N ALA A 275 16.45 -9.31 7.03
CA ALA A 275 16.09 -10.58 7.68
C ALA A 275 15.25 -11.46 6.76
N ASN A 276 15.31 -12.78 6.99
CA ASN A 276 14.33 -13.70 6.44
C ASN A 276 12.95 -13.40 7.07
N PRO A 277 11.89 -13.15 6.28
CA PRO A 277 10.60 -12.73 6.82
C PRO A 277 9.98 -13.73 7.81
N GLN A 278 10.06 -15.02 7.51
CA GLN A 278 9.48 -16.04 8.37
C GLN A 278 10.25 -16.17 9.70
N ASP A 279 11.59 -16.15 9.63
CA ASP A 279 12.44 -16.23 10.81
C ASP A 279 12.25 -15.01 11.71
N TYR A 280 12.16 -13.82 11.12
CA TYR A 280 11.89 -12.58 11.83
C TYR A 280 10.53 -12.63 12.54
N LEU A 281 9.47 -13.07 11.84
CA LEU A 281 8.13 -13.17 12.40
C LEU A 281 8.10 -14.16 13.57
N ASN A 282 8.77 -15.31 13.45
CA ASN A 282 8.87 -16.32 14.51
C ASN A 282 9.62 -15.78 15.73
N ALA A 283 10.75 -15.11 15.53
CA ALA A 283 11.54 -14.51 16.59
C ALA A 283 10.76 -13.39 17.32
N LEU A 284 10.06 -12.55 16.57
CA LEU A 284 9.24 -11.49 17.12
C LEU A 284 8.07 -12.05 17.95
N ALA A 285 7.38 -13.09 17.45
CA ALA A 285 6.30 -13.76 18.17
C ALA A 285 6.80 -14.38 19.50
N ALA A 286 7.97 -15.02 19.50
CA ALA A 286 8.59 -15.56 20.69
C ALA A 286 8.98 -14.46 21.70
N SER A 287 9.51 -13.34 21.23
CA SER A 287 9.86 -12.18 22.07
C SER A 287 8.62 -11.61 22.77
N VAL A 288 7.55 -11.38 22.02
CA VAL A 288 6.29 -10.84 22.56
C VAL A 288 5.64 -11.79 23.56
N ALA A 289 5.68 -13.11 23.31
CA ALA A 289 5.15 -14.12 24.22
C ALA A 289 5.91 -14.15 25.56
N ASN A 290 7.21 -13.87 25.53
CA ASN A 290 8.05 -13.84 26.74
C ASN A 290 7.87 -12.57 27.56
N GLN A 291 7.53 -11.44 26.96
CA GLN A 291 7.23 -10.20 27.67
C GLN A 291 5.99 -10.30 28.56
N GLY A 292 5.07 -11.22 28.28
CA GLY A 292 3.87 -11.49 29.10
C GLY A 292 4.09 -12.43 30.28
N LYS A 293 5.25 -13.06 30.42
CA LYS A 293 5.57 -13.93 31.57
C LYS A 293 6.14 -13.06 32.68
N PRO A 294 5.62 -13.15 33.95
CA PRO A 294 6.29 -12.51 35.07
C PRO A 294 7.75 -13.00 35.11
N GLN A 295 8.67 -12.07 35.10
CA GLN A 295 10.08 -12.37 35.34
C GLN A 295 10.13 -13.01 36.74
N GLN A 296 10.23 -14.35 36.83
CA GLN A 296 10.52 -14.99 38.10
C GLN A 296 11.88 -14.47 38.52
N SER A 297 11.86 -13.57 39.47
CA SER A 297 13.05 -12.92 39.97
C SER A 297 14.01 -14.03 40.40
N VAL A 298 15.24 -13.97 39.93
CA VAL A 298 16.35 -14.89 40.27
C VAL A 298 16.50 -15.00 41.81
N GLY A 299 16.02 -13.98 42.55
CA GLY A 299 15.95 -13.97 43.99
C GLY A 299 15.07 -15.04 44.64
N PHE A 300 14.02 -15.53 43.96
CA PHE A 300 13.21 -16.63 44.54
C PHE A 300 13.87 -17.99 44.38
N ARG A 301 14.65 -18.24 43.34
CA ARG A 301 15.41 -19.49 43.15
C ARG A 301 16.60 -19.56 44.12
N ALA A 302 17.29 -18.46 44.39
CA ALA A 302 18.38 -18.41 45.35
C ALA A 302 17.87 -18.71 46.77
N LYS A 303 16.74 -18.11 47.18
CA LYS A 303 16.12 -18.39 48.50
C LYS A 303 15.59 -19.83 48.64
N ALA A 304 15.07 -20.44 47.59
CA ALA A 304 14.63 -21.84 47.62
C ALA A 304 15.79 -22.82 47.75
N ILE A 305 16.93 -22.53 47.13
CA ILE A 305 18.16 -23.34 47.26
C ILE A 305 18.79 -23.18 48.65
N GLU A 306 18.79 -21.96 49.22
CA GLU A 306 19.27 -21.77 50.60
C GLU A 306 18.40 -22.48 51.64
N LEU A 307 17.08 -22.55 51.47
CA LEU A 307 16.18 -23.29 52.34
C LEU A 307 16.30 -24.82 52.20
N GLN A 308 16.66 -25.34 51.04
CA GLN A 308 16.92 -26.76 50.82
C GLN A 308 18.26 -27.23 51.39
N ASN A 309 19.24 -26.35 51.55
CA ASN A 309 20.54 -26.67 52.15
C ASN A 309 20.58 -26.52 53.69
N GLN A 310 19.45 -26.09 54.30
CA GLN A 310 19.32 -25.96 55.79
C GLN A 310 18.46 -27.06 56.43
N LEU A 311 17.98 -28.03 55.61
CA LEU A 311 17.32 -29.24 56.04
C LEU A 311 18.25 -30.45 55.85
#